data_5385659413e4a2459f2f39529834a48b
#
_entry.id   5385659413e4a2459f2f39529834a48b
#
_cell.length_a   1.000
_cell.length_b   1.000
_cell.length_c   1.000
_cell.angle_alpha   90.00
_cell.angle_beta   90.00
_cell.angle_gamma   90.00
#
_symmetry.space_group_name_H-M   'P 1'
#
loop_
_entity.id
_entity.type
_entity.pdbx_description
1 polymer ?
#
loop_
_entity_poly.entity_id
_entity_poly.type
_entity_poly.pdbx_seq_one_letter_code
_entity_poly.pdbx_strand_id
1 'polypeptide(L)'
;MKKEFYALVGYKDEKKLVKKEGDYDSVFGVYYHKESNGWSVTDAYSGSSLVVGQSTKKDAQAQLEKVKNKITEIRNGEKYLQGVINYNEMLEDENTMPF
;
A
#
# COMPACT_ATOMS: atom_id res chain seq x y z
N MET A 1 -15.14 -4.20 -5.52
CA MET A 1 -15.75 -3.36 -4.47
C MET A 1 -14.70 -2.48 -3.84
N LYS A 2 -14.93 -1.18 -3.80
CA LYS A 2 -13.98 -0.23 -3.23
C LYS A 2 -14.03 -0.23 -1.71
N LYS A 3 -12.86 -0.19 -1.12
CA LYS A 3 -12.70 -0.10 0.34
C LYS A 3 -11.79 1.07 0.68
N GLU A 4 -12.03 1.66 1.83
CA GLU A 4 -11.14 2.68 2.36
C GLU A 4 -9.92 2.03 3.01
N PHE A 5 -8.77 2.66 2.82
CA PHE A 5 -7.52 2.21 3.44
C PHE A 5 -6.60 3.39 3.66
N TYR A 6 -5.57 3.21 4.46
CA TYR A 6 -4.55 4.22 4.67
C TYR A 6 -3.28 3.85 3.91
N ALA A 7 -2.83 4.75 3.04
CA ALA A 7 -1.55 4.63 2.36
C ALA A 7 -0.50 5.43 3.12
N LEU A 8 0.71 4.92 3.15
CA LEU A 8 1.84 5.62 3.77
C LEU A 8 2.50 6.50 2.71
N VAL A 9 2.43 7.82 2.90
CA VAL A 9 2.88 8.79 1.91
C VAL A 9 3.92 9.71 2.54
N GLY A 10 4.98 10.03 1.78
CA GLY A 10 6.01 10.96 2.22
C GLY A 10 7.41 10.44 1.98
N TYR A 11 8.39 11.22 2.38
CA TYR A 11 9.81 10.91 2.23
C TYR A 11 10.45 10.66 3.58
N LYS A 12 11.27 9.61 3.64
CA LYS A 12 12.10 9.30 4.81
C LYS A 12 11.33 9.37 6.13
N ASP A 13 11.65 10.34 6.97
CA ASP A 13 11.10 10.46 8.32
C ASP A 13 9.77 11.22 8.39
N GLU A 14 9.32 11.77 7.26
CA GLU A 14 8.08 12.56 7.20
C GLU A 14 6.92 11.79 6.58
N LYS A 15 6.86 10.50 6.81
CA LYS A 15 5.76 9.67 6.32
C LYS A 15 4.51 9.88 7.15
N LYS A 16 3.39 9.95 6.48
CA LYS A 16 2.08 10.09 7.13
C LYS A 16 1.05 9.21 6.46
N LEU A 17 -0.01 8.90 7.19
CA LEU A 17 -1.13 8.13 6.67
C LEU A 17 -2.06 9.05 5.89
N VAL A 18 -2.44 8.63 4.70
CA VAL A 18 -3.42 9.32 3.87
C VAL A 18 -4.54 8.34 3.53
N LYS A 19 -5.76 8.73 3.84
CA LYS A 19 -6.93 7.90 3.57
C LYS A 19 -7.23 7.89 2.07
N LYS A 20 -7.41 6.69 1.51
CA LYS A 20 -7.69 6.49 0.10
C LYS A 20 -8.76 5.43 -0.07
N GLU A 21 -9.30 5.32 -1.28
CA GLU A 21 -10.21 4.26 -1.67
C GLU A 21 -9.60 3.44 -2.79
N GLY A 22 -9.80 2.14 -2.73
CA GLY A 22 -9.30 1.25 -3.76
C GLY A 22 -9.94 -0.12 -3.72
N ASP A 23 -9.63 -0.93 -4.72
CA ASP A 23 -10.11 -2.31 -4.82
C ASP A 23 -9.14 -3.23 -4.09
N TYR A 24 -9.63 -3.93 -3.08
CA TYR A 24 -8.82 -4.86 -2.31
C TYR A 24 -8.68 -6.20 -3.02
N ASP A 25 -7.46 -6.68 -3.11
CA ASP A 25 -7.13 -8.01 -3.65
C ASP A 25 -6.55 -8.86 -2.52
N SER A 26 -7.34 -9.81 -2.03
CA SER A 26 -6.93 -10.66 -0.91
C SER A 26 -5.88 -11.70 -1.29
N VAL A 27 -5.74 -12.02 -2.57
CA VAL A 27 -4.74 -12.98 -3.05
C VAL A 27 -3.33 -12.41 -2.87
N PHE A 28 -3.15 -11.16 -3.27
CA PHE A 28 -1.85 -10.48 -3.15
C PHE A 28 -1.74 -9.65 -1.85
N GLY A 29 -2.87 -9.32 -1.22
CA GLY A 29 -2.87 -8.44 -0.05
C GLY A 29 -2.53 -7.01 -0.43
N VAL A 30 -3.21 -6.48 -1.43
CA VAL A 30 -2.94 -5.14 -1.97
C VAL A 30 -4.23 -4.40 -2.27
N TYR A 31 -4.12 -3.08 -2.46
CA TYR A 31 -5.20 -2.24 -2.96
C TYR A 31 -4.80 -1.64 -4.30
N TYR A 32 -5.71 -1.72 -5.28
CA TYR A 32 -5.57 -1.02 -6.56
C TYR A 32 -6.34 0.28 -6.48
N HIS A 33 -5.68 1.40 -6.74
CA HIS A 33 -6.34 2.70 -6.62
C HIS A 33 -5.87 3.66 -7.70
N LYS A 34 -6.76 4.59 -8.06
CA LYS A 34 -6.48 5.60 -9.09
C LYS A 34 -5.96 6.87 -8.42
N GLU A 35 -4.83 7.36 -8.93
CA GLU A 35 -4.19 8.61 -8.50
C GLU A 35 -4.12 9.57 -9.68
N SER A 36 -3.66 10.80 -9.42
CA SER A 36 -3.53 11.81 -10.48
C SER A 36 -2.57 11.39 -11.60
N ASN A 37 -1.56 10.57 -11.27
CA ASN A 37 -0.56 10.09 -12.24
C ASN A 37 -0.88 8.70 -12.80
N GLY A 38 -2.08 8.18 -12.55
CA GLY A 38 -2.49 6.88 -13.04
C GLY A 38 -2.85 5.89 -11.93
N TRP A 39 -2.89 4.62 -12.27
CA TRP A 39 -3.23 3.56 -11.31
C TRP A 39 -2.00 3.11 -10.51
N SER A 40 -2.22 2.88 -9.24
CA SER A 40 -1.18 2.47 -8.30
C SER A 40 -1.63 1.24 -7.52
N VAL A 41 -0.65 0.53 -6.94
CA VAL A 41 -0.90 -0.62 -6.08
C VAL A 41 -0.20 -0.36 -4.74
N THR A 42 -0.93 -0.48 -3.66
CA THR A 42 -0.40 -0.28 -2.31
C THR A 42 -0.49 -1.59 -1.53
N ASP A 43 0.60 -1.93 -0.83
CA ASP A 43 0.63 -3.10 0.04
C ASP A 43 -0.32 -2.89 1.21
N ALA A 44 -1.23 -3.84 1.42
CA ALA A 44 -2.25 -3.71 2.47
C ALA A 44 -1.68 -3.82 3.88
N TYR A 45 -0.52 -4.46 4.04
CA TYR A 45 0.05 -4.73 5.36
C TYR A 45 0.99 -3.65 5.85
N SER A 46 1.67 -2.97 4.93
CA SER A 46 2.65 -1.93 5.28
C SER A 46 2.25 -0.54 4.82
N GLY A 47 1.21 -0.43 3.99
CA GLY A 47 0.80 0.85 3.42
C GLY A 47 1.75 1.40 2.35
N SER A 48 2.76 0.63 1.95
CA SER A 48 3.78 1.08 1.00
C SER A 48 3.36 0.88 -0.44
N SER A 49 3.79 1.77 -1.33
CA SER A 49 3.54 1.66 -2.77
C SER A 49 4.38 0.54 -3.37
N LEU A 50 3.74 -0.31 -4.15
CA LEU A 50 4.41 -1.39 -4.88
C LEU A 50 4.51 -1.09 -6.37
N VAL A 51 3.49 -0.47 -6.94
CA VAL A 51 3.41 -0.09 -8.35
C VAL A 51 2.80 1.30 -8.43
N VAL A 52 3.30 2.15 -9.31
CA VAL A 52 2.76 3.50 -9.50
C VAL A 52 2.69 3.86 -10.99
N GLY A 53 1.82 4.81 -11.32
CA GLY A 53 1.81 5.45 -12.63
C GLY A 53 1.38 4.58 -13.80
N GLN A 54 0.56 3.56 -13.58
CA GLN A 54 0.07 2.72 -14.67
C GLN A 54 -1.16 3.34 -15.33
N SER A 55 -1.30 3.14 -16.63
CA SER A 55 -2.39 3.75 -17.41
C SER A 55 -3.78 3.26 -17.01
N THR A 56 -3.89 1.98 -16.65
CA THR A 56 -5.16 1.36 -16.27
C THR A 56 -4.97 0.44 -15.08
N LYS A 57 -6.07 0.06 -14.45
CA LYS A 57 -6.05 -0.96 -13.39
C LYS A 57 -5.49 -2.28 -13.90
N LYS A 58 -5.86 -2.65 -15.13
CA LYS A 58 -5.37 -3.88 -15.76
C LYS A 58 -3.85 -3.87 -15.93
N ASP A 59 -3.30 -2.72 -16.32
CA ASP A 59 -1.85 -2.55 -16.43
C ASP A 59 -1.19 -2.66 -15.05
N ALA A 60 -1.80 -2.10 -14.02
CA ALA A 60 -1.29 -2.21 -12.66
C ALA A 60 -1.29 -3.67 -12.19
N GLN A 61 -2.35 -4.42 -12.48
CA GLN A 61 -2.41 -5.85 -12.17
C GLN A 61 -1.34 -6.64 -12.91
N ALA A 62 -1.12 -6.34 -14.20
CA ALA A 62 -0.10 -6.99 -15.00
C ALA A 62 1.30 -6.71 -14.45
N GLN A 63 1.56 -5.48 -14.04
CA GLN A 63 2.85 -5.10 -13.48
C GLN A 63 3.09 -5.79 -12.14
N LEU A 64 2.06 -5.88 -11.30
CA LEU A 64 2.14 -6.59 -10.02
C LEU A 64 2.50 -8.06 -10.24
N GLU A 65 1.88 -8.70 -11.23
CA GLU A 65 2.17 -10.10 -11.57
C GLU A 65 3.62 -10.30 -11.99
N LYS A 66 4.18 -9.35 -12.74
CA LYS A 66 5.59 -9.39 -13.18
C LYS A 66 6.56 -9.33 -12.01
N VAL A 67 6.20 -8.58 -10.96
CA VAL A 67 7.12 -8.36 -9.83
C VAL A 67 6.76 -9.20 -8.60
N LYS A 68 5.84 -10.14 -8.73
CA LYS A 68 5.34 -10.91 -7.58
C LYS A 68 6.43 -11.64 -6.80
N ASN A 69 7.42 -12.19 -7.49
CA ASN A 69 8.52 -12.90 -6.83
C ASN A 69 9.38 -11.95 -6.01
N LYS A 70 9.60 -10.75 -6.55
CA LYS A 70 10.34 -9.71 -5.84
C LYS A 70 9.57 -9.23 -4.61
N ILE A 71 8.25 -9.10 -4.72
CA ILE A 71 7.39 -8.73 -3.60
C ILE A 71 7.47 -9.79 -2.51
N THR A 72 7.46 -11.07 -2.88
CA THR A 72 7.62 -12.17 -1.91
C THR A 72 8.95 -12.06 -1.17
N GLU A 73 10.04 -11.76 -1.87
CA GLU A 73 11.34 -11.55 -1.25
C GLU A 73 11.31 -10.38 -0.27
N ILE A 74 10.72 -9.25 -0.68
CA ILE A 74 10.61 -8.07 0.16
C ILE A 74 9.81 -8.40 1.42
N ARG A 75 8.70 -9.11 1.29
CA ARG A 75 7.83 -9.47 2.42
C ARG A 75 8.49 -10.41 3.42
N ASN A 76 9.54 -11.12 3.00
CA ASN A 76 10.29 -12.00 3.89
C ASN A 76 11.44 -11.27 4.61
N GLY A 77 11.68 -10.00 4.29
CA GLY A 77 12.77 -9.24 4.86
C GLY A 77 12.43 -8.53 6.17
N GLU A 78 13.45 -8.26 6.97
CA GLU A 78 13.28 -7.56 8.26
C GLU A 78 12.80 -6.13 8.09
N LYS A 79 13.25 -5.44 7.04
CA LYS A 79 12.82 -4.06 6.76
C LYS A 79 11.32 -4.01 6.51
N TYR A 80 10.81 -4.98 5.79
CA TYR A 80 9.37 -5.05 5.53
C TYR A 80 8.59 -5.29 6.83
N LEU A 81 9.05 -6.24 7.65
CA LEU A 81 8.41 -6.53 8.92
C LEU A 81 8.39 -5.30 9.82
N GLN A 82 9.51 -4.58 9.89
CA GLN A 82 9.58 -3.33 10.67
C GLN A 82 8.60 -2.29 10.11
N GLY A 83 8.49 -2.20 8.79
CA GLY A 83 7.53 -1.31 8.13
C GLY A 83 6.09 -1.65 8.48
N VAL A 84 5.75 -2.94 8.53
CA VAL A 84 4.41 -3.40 8.93
C VAL A 84 4.12 -3.01 10.38
N ILE A 85 5.06 -3.22 11.27
CA ILE A 85 4.93 -2.85 12.69
C ILE A 85 4.71 -1.34 12.83
N ASN A 86 5.52 -0.54 12.16
CA ASN A 86 5.41 0.92 12.20
C ASN A 86 4.06 1.40 11.64
N TYR A 87 3.62 0.80 10.55
CA TYR A 87 2.33 1.12 9.93
C TYR A 87 1.18 0.82 10.88
N ASN A 88 1.19 -0.34 11.54
CA ASN A 88 0.16 -0.71 12.50
C ASN A 88 0.15 0.22 13.71
N GLU A 89 1.31 0.64 14.19
CA GLU A 89 1.40 1.62 15.28
C GLU A 89 0.79 2.96 14.87
N MET A 90 1.06 3.42 13.64
CA MET A 90 0.47 4.65 13.12
C MET A 90 -1.06 4.54 13.00
N LEU A 91 -1.56 3.38 12.58
CA LEU A 91 -3.01 3.13 12.50
C LEU A 91 -3.65 3.16 13.88
N GLU A 92 -3.00 2.60 14.89
CA GLU A 92 -3.50 2.63 16.26
C GLU A 92 -3.58 4.07 16.79
N ASP A 93 -2.55 4.87 16.56
CA ASP A 93 -2.52 6.26 16.96
C ASP A 93 -3.67 7.04 16.31
N GLU A 94 -3.91 6.81 15.02
CA GLU A 94 -5.00 7.46 14.29
C GLU A 94 -6.36 7.09 14.87
N ASN A 95 -6.54 5.83 15.25
CA ASN A 95 -7.80 5.33 15.79
C ASN A 95 -8.04 5.73 17.24
N THR A 96 -6.99 6.05 17.98
CA THR A 96 -7.09 6.39 19.41
C THR A 96 -7.08 7.89 19.66
N MET A 97 -6.94 8.71 18.64
CA MET A 97 -6.96 10.16 18.79
C MET A 97 -8.28 10.63 19.38
N PRO A 98 -8.24 11.38 20.48
CA PRO A 98 -9.45 11.93 21.06
C PRO A 98 -10.02 13.05 20.18
N PHE A 99 -11.31 13.06 20.09
CA PHE A 99 -12.02 14.09 19.33
C PHE A 99 -12.60 15.15 20.24
#